data_5bce6c33f301d62878897b624697c590
#
_entry.id   5bce6c33f301d62878897b624697c590
#
_cell.length_a   1.000
_cell.length_b   1.000
_cell.length_c   1.000
_cell.angle_alpha   90.00
_cell.angle_beta   90.00
_cell.angle_gamma   90.00
#
_symmetry.space_group_name_H-M   'P 1'
#
loop_
_entity.id
_entity.type
_entity.pdbx_description
1 polymer ?
#
loop_
_entity_poly.entity_id
_entity_poly.type
_entity_poly.pdbx_seq_one_letter_code
_entity_poly.pdbx_strand_id
1 'polypeptide(L)'
;MTTVVRDLAMQMADAALALLDSLDDRQHHVAVWPFDDHHERTQWFYTPTDHGGLAISAMDAAQQRLTHRLVATGLSQAGYVTVATIMGLENVLDQLEGWSTSWDRPRGRDPGLYYVRIFGDPAGTQPWAWRFGGHHVSVNHVIVDGAVVGSTPNFLGADPASSPLLGPHLLRPLAGAEDIGRELVRSLNDHQLSQARLSTVAPIDLVSVNRSVYGQGDGDLPLPLADIWRGRFEGKMADRVAQIQADLEESAGLMPAHLEAVRLTTVAKGIGAGQLTSSQRSILRSLLDVYVHRLPDALADTEAAKYANETGLDGLNFAWAGGLEPGESHYYRVQGAELLAEYDNTQRGANHVHTVWRSPQSDFGGDALRTHYESVKHPH
;
A
#
# COMPACT_ATOMS: atom_id res chain seq x y z
N MET A 1 10.18 7.61 22.78
CA MET A 1 8.87 7.86 22.12
C MET A 1 8.36 9.22 22.56
N THR A 2 8.00 10.07 21.63
CA THR A 2 7.53 11.45 21.90
C THR A 2 6.08 11.45 22.42
N THR A 3 5.71 12.47 23.18
CA THR A 3 4.32 12.68 23.66
C THR A 3 3.32 12.67 22.49
N VAL A 4 3.69 13.24 21.35
CA VAL A 4 2.84 13.38 20.16
C VAL A 4 2.42 12.02 19.57
N VAL A 5 3.32 11.01 19.56
CA VAL A 5 2.99 9.66 19.06
C VAL A 5 2.02 8.93 20.00
N ARG A 6 2.09 9.21 21.31
CA ARG A 6 1.13 8.67 22.28
C ARG A 6 -0.23 9.34 22.16
N ASP A 7 -0.26 10.65 21.97
CA ASP A 7 -1.51 11.40 21.74
C ASP A 7 -2.23 10.89 20.49
N LEU A 8 -1.49 10.55 19.43
CA LEU A 8 -2.05 9.95 18.23
C LEU A 8 -2.65 8.56 18.52
N ALA A 9 -1.92 7.72 19.26
CA ALA A 9 -2.43 6.39 19.65
C ALA A 9 -3.72 6.48 20.48
N MET A 10 -3.82 7.45 21.39
CA MET A 10 -5.05 7.73 22.13
C MET A 10 -6.19 8.18 21.20
N GLN A 11 -5.92 9.07 20.23
CA GLN A 11 -6.93 9.47 19.24
C GLN A 11 -7.45 8.29 18.42
N MET A 12 -6.55 7.36 18.03
CA MET A 12 -6.94 6.13 17.34
C MET A 12 -7.81 5.24 18.24
N ALA A 13 -7.43 5.08 19.51
CA ALA A 13 -8.19 4.29 20.46
C ALA A 13 -9.61 4.87 20.70
N ASP A 14 -9.71 6.18 20.93
CA ASP A 14 -10.98 6.87 21.11
C ASP A 14 -11.90 6.73 19.87
N ALA A 15 -11.32 6.82 18.68
CA ALA A 15 -12.07 6.67 17.44
C ALA A 15 -12.53 5.21 17.23
N ALA A 16 -11.67 4.24 17.55
CA ALA A 16 -11.99 2.81 17.45
C ALA A 16 -13.09 2.43 18.45
N LEU A 17 -12.97 2.87 19.70
CA LEU A 17 -13.99 2.62 20.75
C LEU A 17 -15.34 3.25 20.38
N ALA A 18 -15.35 4.50 19.91
CA ALA A 18 -16.58 5.15 19.46
C ALA A 18 -17.27 4.39 18.31
N LEU A 19 -16.50 3.79 17.41
CA LEU A 19 -17.04 2.91 16.38
C LEU A 19 -17.61 1.63 17.00
N LEU A 20 -16.83 0.92 17.82
CA LEU A 20 -17.23 -0.34 18.45
C LEU A 20 -18.50 -0.20 19.30
N ASP A 21 -18.61 0.88 20.07
CA ASP A 21 -19.79 1.19 20.91
C ASP A 21 -21.07 1.42 20.07
N SER A 22 -20.95 1.75 18.80
CA SER A 22 -22.08 1.97 17.88
C SER A 22 -22.56 0.71 17.17
N LEU A 23 -21.79 -0.39 17.24
CA LEU A 23 -22.07 -1.63 16.51
C LEU A 23 -23.06 -2.52 17.27
N ASP A 24 -23.92 -3.21 16.54
CA ASP A 24 -24.66 -4.34 17.08
C ASP A 24 -23.75 -5.58 17.26
N ASP A 25 -24.25 -6.60 17.98
CA ASP A 25 -23.49 -7.82 18.30
C ASP A 25 -22.94 -8.52 17.04
N ARG A 26 -23.71 -8.54 15.95
CA ARG A 26 -23.31 -9.17 14.67
C ARG A 26 -22.22 -8.36 13.99
N GLN A 27 -22.39 -7.05 13.92
CA GLN A 27 -21.41 -6.14 13.34
C GLN A 27 -20.10 -6.18 14.15
N HIS A 28 -20.20 -6.15 15.49
CA HIS A 28 -19.06 -6.24 16.40
C HIS A 28 -18.27 -7.54 16.18
N HIS A 29 -18.96 -8.69 16.11
CA HIS A 29 -18.32 -9.98 15.85
C HIS A 29 -17.54 -10.01 14.52
N VAL A 30 -18.01 -9.30 13.50
CA VAL A 30 -17.34 -9.20 12.18
C VAL A 30 -16.18 -8.19 12.22
N ALA A 31 -16.33 -7.08 12.96
CA ALA A 31 -15.34 -6.01 13.03
C ALA A 31 -14.13 -6.36 13.90
N VAL A 32 -14.33 -7.11 15.00
CA VAL A 32 -13.30 -7.41 16.00
C VAL A 32 -12.71 -8.80 15.77
N TRP A 33 -11.38 -8.90 15.89
CA TRP A 33 -10.64 -10.14 15.73
C TRP A 33 -9.55 -10.27 16.79
N PRO A 34 -9.18 -11.50 17.19
CA PRO A 34 -8.08 -11.69 18.14
C PRO A 34 -6.77 -11.09 17.60
N PHE A 35 -6.03 -10.39 18.46
CA PHE A 35 -4.74 -9.80 18.09
C PHE A 35 -3.67 -10.86 17.81
N ASP A 36 -3.72 -11.97 18.51
CA ASP A 36 -2.80 -13.11 18.40
C ASP A 36 -3.05 -13.99 17.17
N ASP A 37 -4.15 -13.81 16.45
CA ASP A 37 -4.28 -14.39 15.10
C ASP A 37 -3.33 -13.68 14.12
N HIS A 38 -2.07 -14.08 14.19
CA HIS A 38 -1.01 -13.52 13.38
C HIS A 38 -1.28 -13.65 11.87
N HIS A 39 -1.89 -14.76 11.45
CA HIS A 39 -2.20 -15.00 10.05
C HIS A 39 -3.18 -13.96 9.52
N GLU A 40 -4.35 -13.78 10.15
CA GLU A 40 -5.33 -12.79 9.70
C GLU A 40 -4.81 -11.35 9.84
N ARG A 41 -4.04 -11.05 10.92
CA ARG A 41 -3.52 -9.71 11.17
C ARG A 41 -2.49 -9.26 10.14
N THR A 42 -1.71 -10.18 9.56
CA THR A 42 -0.67 -9.87 8.57
C THR A 42 -1.11 -10.11 7.12
N GLN A 43 -2.31 -10.64 6.89
CA GLN A 43 -2.91 -10.68 5.55
C GLN A 43 -3.44 -9.30 5.15
N TRP A 44 -3.16 -8.91 3.92
CA TRP A 44 -3.70 -7.69 3.35
C TRP A 44 -3.94 -7.87 1.85
N PHE A 45 -4.86 -7.11 1.30
CA PHE A 45 -5.26 -7.21 -0.09
C PHE A 45 -5.49 -5.81 -0.67
N TYR A 46 -5.46 -5.70 -1.99
CA TYR A 46 -5.75 -4.48 -2.74
C TYR A 46 -6.60 -4.73 -3.99
N THR A 47 -6.92 -5.99 -4.25
CA THR A 47 -7.84 -6.42 -5.31
C THR A 47 -9.30 -6.26 -4.87
N PRO A 48 -10.29 -6.25 -5.78
CA PRO A 48 -11.70 -6.18 -5.42
C PRO A 48 -12.21 -7.52 -4.83
N THR A 49 -11.63 -7.94 -3.71
CA THR A 49 -11.98 -9.14 -2.92
C THR A 49 -12.64 -8.75 -1.60
N ASP A 50 -13.09 -9.72 -0.83
CA ASP A 50 -13.41 -9.51 0.58
C ASP A 50 -12.10 -9.34 1.37
N HIS A 51 -11.93 -8.18 2.02
CA HIS A 51 -10.74 -7.89 2.81
C HIS A 51 -10.82 -8.40 4.26
N GLY A 52 -11.97 -8.95 4.65
CA GLY A 52 -12.26 -9.31 6.04
C GLY A 52 -12.49 -8.09 6.93
N GLY A 53 -13.47 -8.19 7.81
CA GLY A 53 -13.93 -7.10 8.65
C GLY A 53 -15.32 -6.61 8.28
N LEU A 54 -15.76 -5.52 8.90
CA LEU A 54 -17.06 -4.93 8.68
C LEU A 54 -17.03 -3.99 7.48
N ALA A 55 -17.81 -4.30 6.45
CA ALA A 55 -17.91 -3.47 5.25
C ALA A 55 -18.71 -2.19 5.53
N ILE A 56 -18.32 -1.07 4.91
CA ILE A 56 -19.05 0.21 4.98
C ILE A 56 -20.50 0.05 4.54
N SER A 57 -20.76 -0.77 3.51
CA SER A 57 -22.13 -1.08 3.05
C SER A 57 -23.03 -1.80 4.06
N ALA A 58 -22.43 -2.40 5.10
CA ALA A 58 -23.15 -3.07 6.20
C ALA A 58 -23.34 -2.17 7.43
N MET A 59 -23.05 -0.88 7.32
CA MET A 59 -23.12 0.12 8.37
C MET A 59 -24.22 1.14 8.09
N ASP A 60 -24.82 1.68 9.15
CA ASP A 60 -25.63 2.88 9.02
C ASP A 60 -24.78 4.15 8.82
N ALA A 61 -25.41 5.28 8.55
CA ALA A 61 -24.70 6.54 8.26
C ALA A 61 -23.86 7.05 9.45
N ALA A 62 -24.26 6.79 10.69
CA ALA A 62 -23.50 7.19 11.88
C ALA A 62 -22.25 6.31 12.02
N GLN A 63 -22.39 5.01 11.84
CA GLN A 63 -21.29 4.04 11.87
C GLN A 63 -20.27 4.29 10.74
N GLN A 64 -20.74 4.58 9.52
CA GLN A 64 -19.88 4.98 8.40
C GLN A 64 -19.04 6.21 8.76
N ARG A 65 -19.66 7.24 9.36
CA ARG A 65 -18.97 8.44 9.81
C ARG A 65 -17.90 8.14 10.87
N LEU A 66 -18.19 7.24 11.82
CA LEU A 66 -17.24 6.82 12.85
C LEU A 66 -16.07 6.03 12.25
N THR A 67 -16.34 5.17 11.26
CA THR A 67 -15.31 4.47 10.51
C THR A 67 -14.38 5.46 9.79
N HIS A 68 -14.94 6.43 9.07
CA HIS A 68 -14.14 7.47 8.42
C HIS A 68 -13.35 8.31 9.43
N ARG A 69 -13.89 8.56 10.64
CA ARG A 69 -13.14 9.23 11.72
C ARG A 69 -11.93 8.39 12.15
N LEU A 70 -12.08 7.08 12.31
CA LEU A 70 -10.95 6.19 12.63
C LEU A 70 -9.89 6.23 11.51
N VAL A 71 -10.30 6.06 10.25
CA VAL A 71 -9.39 6.11 9.09
C VAL A 71 -8.62 7.42 9.03
N ALA A 72 -9.29 8.55 9.30
CA ALA A 72 -8.65 9.87 9.32
C ALA A 72 -7.61 10.03 10.43
N THR A 73 -7.68 9.27 11.53
CA THR A 73 -6.60 9.30 12.55
C THR A 73 -5.32 8.64 12.11
N GLY A 74 -5.37 7.72 11.15
CA GLY A 74 -4.21 6.98 10.63
C GLY A 74 -3.55 7.60 9.42
N LEU A 75 -4.06 8.72 8.94
CA LEU A 75 -3.60 9.38 7.71
C LEU A 75 -3.41 10.88 7.94
N SER A 76 -2.55 11.51 7.14
CA SER A 76 -2.56 12.95 7.01
C SER A 76 -3.87 13.43 6.36
N GLN A 77 -4.15 14.72 6.42
CA GLN A 77 -5.31 15.26 5.71
C GLN A 77 -5.24 14.95 4.20
N ALA A 78 -4.07 15.09 3.58
CA ALA A 78 -3.86 14.77 2.17
C ALA A 78 -4.02 13.27 1.89
N GLY A 79 -3.46 12.42 2.77
CA GLY A 79 -3.61 10.97 2.69
C GLY A 79 -5.08 10.53 2.79
N TYR A 80 -5.84 11.10 3.72
CA TYR A 80 -7.27 10.80 3.85
C TYR A 80 -8.08 11.26 2.62
N VAL A 81 -7.80 12.46 2.09
CA VAL A 81 -8.45 12.94 0.84
C VAL A 81 -8.12 12.01 -0.32
N THR A 82 -6.88 11.52 -0.41
CA THR A 82 -6.48 10.55 -1.43
C THR A 82 -7.27 9.24 -1.30
N VAL A 83 -7.36 8.67 -0.09
CA VAL A 83 -8.16 7.46 0.17
C VAL A 83 -9.63 7.66 -0.20
N ALA A 84 -10.24 8.76 0.25
CA ALA A 84 -11.64 9.07 -0.07
C ALA A 84 -11.88 9.24 -1.58
N THR A 85 -10.91 9.82 -2.29
CA THR A 85 -10.94 9.97 -3.74
C THR A 85 -10.86 8.60 -4.44
N ILE A 86 -9.95 7.73 -4.01
CA ILE A 86 -9.80 6.37 -4.55
C ILE A 86 -11.11 5.58 -4.35
N MET A 87 -11.72 5.65 -3.18
CA MET A 87 -13.03 5.04 -2.93
C MET A 87 -14.11 5.57 -3.90
N GLY A 88 -14.11 6.88 -4.16
CA GLY A 88 -15.05 7.49 -5.12
C GLY A 88 -14.82 7.04 -6.57
N LEU A 89 -13.57 6.71 -6.95
CA LEU A 89 -13.24 6.21 -8.28
C LEU A 89 -13.86 4.84 -8.59
N GLU A 90 -14.30 4.06 -7.59
CA GLU A 90 -15.06 2.83 -7.83
C GLU A 90 -16.30 3.07 -8.70
N ASN A 91 -17.01 4.20 -8.51
CA ASN A 91 -18.15 4.54 -9.38
C ASN A 91 -17.73 4.93 -10.81
N VAL A 92 -16.56 5.56 -10.95
CA VAL A 92 -16.02 5.91 -12.27
C VAL A 92 -15.58 4.64 -12.99
N LEU A 93 -14.92 3.73 -12.28
CA LEU A 93 -14.50 2.45 -12.83
C LEU A 93 -15.69 1.58 -13.24
N ASP A 94 -16.76 1.52 -12.43
CA ASP A 94 -18.00 0.81 -12.74
C ASP A 94 -18.61 1.34 -14.05
N GLN A 95 -18.63 2.66 -14.23
CA GLN A 95 -19.09 3.30 -15.48
C GLN A 95 -18.18 2.95 -16.67
N LEU A 96 -16.85 2.96 -16.50
CA LEU A 96 -15.90 2.60 -17.56
C LEU A 96 -16.00 1.11 -17.97
N GLU A 97 -16.36 0.25 -17.02
CA GLU A 97 -16.60 -1.19 -17.25
C GLU A 97 -18.05 -1.49 -17.73
N GLY A 98 -18.85 -0.46 -18.02
CA GLY A 98 -20.21 -0.58 -18.57
C GLY A 98 -21.23 -1.11 -17.56
N TRP A 99 -21.06 -0.81 -16.27
CA TRP A 99 -21.93 -1.25 -15.16
C TRP A 99 -22.05 -2.78 -15.08
N SER A 100 -20.99 -3.49 -15.42
CA SER A 100 -20.98 -4.94 -15.42
C SER A 100 -20.74 -5.49 -14.01
N THR A 101 -21.48 -6.56 -13.65
CA THR A 101 -21.22 -7.31 -12.43
C THR A 101 -20.16 -8.37 -12.70
N SER A 102 -18.89 -8.01 -12.51
CA SER A 102 -17.78 -8.96 -12.56
C SER A 102 -17.40 -9.45 -11.16
N TRP A 103 -16.60 -10.50 -11.08
CA TRP A 103 -16.03 -11.01 -9.84
C TRP A 103 -17.03 -11.63 -8.85
N ASP A 104 -18.12 -12.23 -9.35
CA ASP A 104 -19.17 -12.92 -8.56
C ASP A 104 -19.77 -12.08 -7.44
N ARG A 105 -19.88 -10.76 -7.63
CA ARG A 105 -20.47 -9.82 -6.70
C ARG A 105 -21.75 -9.21 -7.28
N PRO A 106 -22.77 -8.92 -6.45
CA PRO A 106 -23.96 -8.20 -6.90
C PRO A 106 -23.65 -6.83 -7.52
N ARG A 107 -22.56 -6.21 -7.06
CA ARG A 107 -22.00 -4.99 -7.62
C ARG A 107 -20.48 -5.16 -7.70
N GLY A 108 -19.91 -5.07 -8.90
CA GLY A 108 -18.49 -5.29 -9.15
C GLY A 108 -17.61 -4.22 -8.54
N ARG A 109 -18.01 -2.95 -8.67
CA ARG A 109 -17.32 -1.77 -8.17
C ARG A 109 -18.22 -1.01 -7.21
N ASP A 110 -17.83 -0.89 -5.94
CA ASP A 110 -18.68 -0.29 -4.91
C ASP A 110 -17.86 0.44 -3.84
N PRO A 111 -18.05 1.77 -3.69
CA PRO A 111 -17.45 2.55 -2.60
C PRO A 111 -17.83 2.06 -1.20
N GLY A 112 -18.86 1.25 -1.07
CA GLY A 112 -19.27 0.60 0.19
C GLY A 112 -18.54 -0.70 0.50
N LEU A 113 -17.73 -1.25 -0.44
CA LEU A 113 -16.94 -2.48 -0.26
C LEU A 113 -15.52 -2.17 0.22
N TYR A 114 -15.44 -1.31 1.24
CA TYR A 114 -14.25 -1.08 2.05
C TYR A 114 -14.52 -1.56 3.46
N TYR A 115 -13.53 -2.16 4.09
CA TYR A 115 -13.70 -2.97 5.30
C TYR A 115 -12.84 -2.40 6.43
N VAL A 116 -13.40 -2.30 7.63
CA VAL A 116 -12.65 -2.02 8.85
C VAL A 116 -12.55 -3.28 9.70
N ARG A 117 -11.36 -3.53 10.23
CA ARG A 117 -11.11 -4.60 11.21
C ARG A 117 -10.24 -4.08 12.34
N ILE A 118 -10.62 -4.41 13.56
CA ILE A 118 -9.89 -4.09 14.79
C ILE A 118 -9.39 -5.41 15.38
N PHE A 119 -8.12 -5.48 15.70
CA PHE A 119 -7.46 -6.64 16.29
C PHE A 119 -7.13 -6.33 17.74
N GLY A 120 -7.66 -7.12 18.67
CA GLY A 120 -7.49 -6.91 20.11
C GLY A 120 -8.44 -5.87 20.67
N ASP A 121 -8.08 -5.29 21.81
CA ASP A 121 -8.92 -4.36 22.59
C ASP A 121 -8.28 -2.97 22.65
N PRO A 122 -8.86 -1.95 21.98
CA PRO A 122 -8.36 -0.57 22.07
C PRO A 122 -8.43 0.07 23.45
N ALA A 123 -9.31 -0.43 24.35
CA ALA A 123 -9.41 0.04 25.75
C ALA A 123 -8.40 -0.64 26.68
N GLY A 124 -7.78 -1.74 26.23
CA GLY A 124 -6.88 -2.55 27.02
C GLY A 124 -5.46 -1.99 27.10
N THR A 125 -4.62 -2.70 27.83
CA THR A 125 -3.18 -2.41 27.95
C THR A 125 -2.31 -3.29 27.06
N GLN A 126 -2.93 -4.28 26.41
CA GLN A 126 -2.25 -5.18 25.50
C GLN A 126 -2.09 -4.55 24.10
N PRO A 127 -1.18 -5.05 23.27
CA PRO A 127 -1.11 -4.64 21.87
C PRO A 127 -2.45 -4.80 21.16
N TRP A 128 -2.77 -3.81 20.31
CA TRP A 128 -3.93 -3.85 19.46
C TRP A 128 -3.60 -3.24 18.08
N ALA A 129 -4.43 -3.49 17.11
CA ALA A 129 -4.22 -2.98 15.75
C ALA A 129 -5.55 -2.69 15.06
N TRP A 130 -5.50 -1.94 13.98
CA TRP A 130 -6.61 -1.80 13.07
C TRP A 130 -6.16 -1.75 11.62
N ARG A 131 -7.05 -2.19 10.75
CA ARG A 131 -6.86 -2.19 9.30
C ARG A 131 -8.09 -1.61 8.64
N PHE A 132 -7.88 -0.78 7.62
CA PHE A 132 -8.91 -0.36 6.68
C PHE A 132 -8.45 -0.70 5.27
N GLY A 133 -9.28 -1.42 4.52
CA GLY A 133 -8.91 -1.86 3.19
C GLY A 133 -10.09 -2.16 2.29
N GLY A 134 -9.85 -2.08 1.01
CA GLY A 134 -10.78 -2.37 -0.08
C GLY A 134 -10.00 -2.33 -1.39
N HIS A 135 -10.70 -2.31 -2.51
CA HIS A 135 -10.04 -2.19 -3.79
C HIS A 135 -9.18 -0.91 -3.83
N HIS A 136 -7.89 -1.07 -4.11
CA HIS A 136 -6.87 0.00 -4.17
C HIS A 136 -6.56 0.74 -2.85
N VAL A 137 -7.00 0.24 -1.70
CA VAL A 137 -6.61 0.79 -0.39
C VAL A 137 -6.25 -0.32 0.59
N SER A 138 -5.11 -0.19 1.24
CA SER A 138 -4.79 -0.96 2.45
C SER A 138 -3.98 -0.09 3.41
N VAL A 139 -4.58 0.25 4.56
CA VAL A 139 -3.99 1.04 5.63
C VAL A 139 -3.98 0.19 6.89
N ASN A 140 -2.82 0.07 7.53
CA ASN A 140 -2.59 -0.77 8.71
C ASN A 140 -1.91 0.05 9.80
N HIS A 141 -2.38 -0.09 11.04
CA HIS A 141 -1.73 0.52 12.21
C HIS A 141 -1.68 -0.47 13.37
N VAL A 142 -0.53 -0.52 14.04
CA VAL A 142 -0.30 -1.36 15.21
C VAL A 142 0.12 -0.47 16.39
N ILE A 143 -0.53 -0.67 17.52
CA ILE A 143 -0.32 0.08 18.75
C ILE A 143 0.21 -0.87 19.83
N VAL A 144 1.33 -0.49 20.46
CA VAL A 144 1.97 -1.23 21.55
C VAL A 144 2.34 -0.23 22.63
N ASP A 145 2.06 -0.53 23.89
CA ASP A 145 2.38 0.31 25.06
C ASP A 145 1.90 1.77 24.89
N GLY A 146 0.72 1.94 24.28
CA GLY A 146 0.11 3.24 24.04
C GLY A 146 0.83 4.10 22.99
N ALA A 147 1.56 3.49 22.06
CA ALA A 147 2.22 4.20 20.95
C ALA A 147 2.00 3.48 19.63
N VAL A 148 1.88 4.23 18.53
CA VAL A 148 1.87 3.67 17.17
C VAL A 148 3.28 3.19 16.83
N VAL A 149 3.44 1.90 16.56
CA VAL A 149 4.73 1.25 16.30
C VAL A 149 4.84 0.67 14.89
N GLY A 150 3.73 0.54 14.17
CA GLY A 150 3.69 0.07 12.79
C GLY A 150 2.58 0.76 12.02
N SER A 151 2.90 1.29 10.84
CA SER A 151 1.96 1.97 9.93
C SER A 151 2.13 1.48 8.49
N THR A 152 2.77 0.34 8.32
CA THR A 152 3.02 -0.34 7.05
C THR A 152 2.60 -1.81 7.15
N PRO A 153 2.26 -2.47 6.01
CA PRO A 153 2.18 -1.92 4.65
C PRO A 153 1.16 -0.79 4.53
N ASN A 154 1.50 0.26 3.73
CA ASN A 154 0.58 1.31 3.34
C ASN A 154 0.46 1.31 1.81
N PHE A 155 -0.67 0.86 1.32
CA PHE A 155 -0.93 0.70 -0.12
C PHE A 155 -2.05 1.62 -0.57
N LEU A 156 -1.79 2.35 -1.65
CA LEU A 156 -2.78 3.13 -2.39
C LEU A 156 -2.62 2.87 -3.89
N GLY A 157 -3.72 2.57 -4.55
CA GLY A 157 -3.81 2.42 -6.00
C GLY A 157 -4.92 3.30 -6.58
N ALA A 158 -5.01 3.38 -7.90
CA ALA A 158 -6.11 4.08 -8.56
C ALA A 158 -6.38 3.47 -9.95
N ASP A 159 -7.63 3.19 -10.23
CA ASP A 159 -8.15 2.81 -11.54
C ASP A 159 -9.49 3.56 -11.78
N PRO A 160 -9.51 4.51 -12.70
CA PRO A 160 -8.39 5.00 -13.51
C PRO A 160 -7.38 5.82 -12.70
N ALA A 161 -6.10 5.75 -13.08
CA ALA A 161 -5.03 6.57 -12.49
C ALA A 161 -5.21 8.05 -12.84
N SER A 162 -5.81 8.32 -14.01
CA SER A 162 -6.14 9.65 -14.51
C SER A 162 -7.55 9.66 -15.07
N SER A 163 -8.38 10.59 -14.58
CA SER A 163 -9.76 10.77 -15.02
C SER A 163 -10.02 12.23 -15.38
N PRO A 164 -10.75 12.53 -16.48
CA PRO A 164 -11.05 13.90 -16.86
C PRO A 164 -11.97 14.56 -15.83
N LEU A 165 -11.67 15.81 -15.52
CA LEU A 165 -12.52 16.75 -14.78
C LEU A 165 -13.12 17.78 -15.78
N LEU A 166 -13.57 18.91 -15.26
CA LEU A 166 -14.05 20.01 -16.09
C LEU A 166 -12.90 20.70 -16.83
N GLY A 167 -13.07 20.88 -18.13
CA GLY A 167 -12.07 21.49 -19.00
C GLY A 167 -10.82 20.60 -19.16
N PRO A 168 -9.62 21.19 -19.19
CA PRO A 168 -8.37 20.46 -19.43
C PRO A 168 -7.81 19.78 -18.18
N HIS A 169 -8.49 19.85 -17.05
CA HIS A 169 -7.99 19.33 -15.78
C HIS A 169 -8.22 17.84 -15.65
N LEU A 170 -7.26 17.16 -15.02
CA LEU A 170 -7.31 15.73 -14.72
C LEU A 170 -7.31 15.50 -13.20
N LEU A 171 -8.12 14.56 -12.75
CA LEU A 171 -8.03 13.98 -11.41
C LEU A 171 -6.97 12.87 -11.46
N ARG A 172 -5.88 13.04 -10.72
CA ARG A 172 -4.78 12.08 -10.61
C ARG A 172 -4.40 11.96 -9.12
N PRO A 173 -5.04 11.07 -8.35
CA PRO A 173 -4.85 11.03 -6.89
C PRO A 173 -3.43 10.64 -6.46
N LEU A 174 -2.68 9.95 -7.34
CA LEU A 174 -1.32 9.47 -7.08
C LEU A 174 -0.28 10.11 -8.02
N ALA A 175 -0.59 11.28 -8.60
CA ALA A 175 0.28 11.96 -9.55
C ALA A 175 1.71 12.19 -9.03
N GLY A 176 1.86 12.55 -7.75
CA GLY A 176 3.19 12.81 -7.17
C GLY A 176 4.12 11.61 -7.24
N ALA A 177 3.62 10.40 -6.98
CA ALA A 177 4.42 9.18 -7.08
C ALA A 177 4.90 8.92 -8.52
N GLU A 178 4.02 9.12 -9.50
CA GLU A 178 4.37 8.95 -10.92
C GLU A 178 5.33 10.03 -11.40
N ASP A 179 4.94 11.30 -11.24
CA ASP A 179 5.62 12.42 -11.87
C ASP A 179 7.03 12.61 -11.30
N ILE A 180 7.20 12.52 -9.97
CA ILE A 180 8.51 12.68 -9.32
C ILE A 180 9.41 11.46 -9.58
N GLY A 181 8.85 10.23 -9.58
CA GLY A 181 9.62 9.04 -9.97
C GLY A 181 10.16 9.14 -11.40
N ARG A 182 9.34 9.63 -12.32
CA ARG A 182 9.72 9.88 -13.72
C ARG A 182 10.73 11.03 -13.85
N GLU A 183 10.56 12.11 -13.08
CA GLU A 183 11.54 13.19 -13.03
C GLU A 183 12.91 12.67 -12.61
N LEU A 184 12.95 11.82 -11.57
CA LEU A 184 14.22 11.24 -11.10
C LEU A 184 14.90 10.42 -12.20
N VAL A 185 14.20 9.44 -12.80
CA VAL A 185 14.82 8.57 -13.82
C VAL A 185 15.27 9.35 -15.05
N ARG A 186 14.53 10.38 -15.48
CA ARG A 186 14.88 11.21 -16.62
C ARG A 186 16.01 12.21 -16.35
N SER A 187 16.28 12.50 -15.09
CA SER A 187 17.42 13.32 -14.68
C SER A 187 18.76 12.58 -14.71
N LEU A 188 18.73 11.25 -14.82
CA LEU A 188 19.92 10.40 -14.82
C LEU A 188 20.67 10.53 -16.15
N ASN A 189 22.01 10.58 -16.09
CA ASN A 189 22.83 10.43 -17.28
C ASN A 189 22.89 8.95 -17.72
N ASP A 190 23.44 8.67 -18.90
CA ASP A 190 23.47 7.32 -19.49
C ASP A 190 24.10 6.27 -18.57
N HIS A 191 25.19 6.64 -17.87
CA HIS A 191 25.86 5.73 -16.93
C HIS A 191 24.98 5.43 -15.71
N GLN A 192 24.36 6.45 -15.13
CA GLN A 192 23.44 6.30 -13.99
C GLN A 192 22.18 5.52 -14.42
N LEU A 193 21.62 5.82 -15.59
CA LEU A 193 20.45 5.13 -16.12
C LEU A 193 20.74 3.63 -16.36
N SER A 194 21.92 3.27 -16.85
CA SER A 194 22.31 1.87 -17.05
C SER A 194 22.38 1.07 -15.75
N GLN A 195 22.57 1.73 -14.60
CA GLN A 195 22.53 1.11 -13.28
C GLN A 195 21.12 1.07 -12.71
N ALA A 196 20.33 2.15 -12.91
CA ALA A 196 18.98 2.27 -12.38
C ALA A 196 17.99 1.38 -13.13
N ARG A 197 18.07 1.30 -14.45
CA ARG A 197 17.11 0.59 -15.29
C ARG A 197 17.42 -0.90 -15.36
N LEU A 198 16.68 -1.68 -14.57
CA LEU A 198 16.83 -3.14 -14.48
C LEU A 198 16.29 -3.88 -15.71
N SER A 199 15.24 -3.35 -16.34
CA SER A 199 14.58 -3.95 -17.49
C SER A 199 13.95 -2.87 -18.38
N THR A 200 13.85 -3.14 -19.68
CA THR A 200 13.11 -2.30 -20.64
C THR A 200 11.62 -2.60 -20.64
N VAL A 201 11.20 -3.71 -20.03
CA VAL A 201 9.80 -4.11 -19.85
C VAL A 201 9.53 -4.16 -18.34
N ALA A 202 8.44 -3.54 -17.92
CA ALA A 202 7.99 -3.56 -16.52
C ALA A 202 7.26 -4.87 -16.19
N PRO A 203 7.23 -5.31 -14.91
CA PRO A 203 6.34 -6.37 -14.47
C PRO A 203 4.88 -5.91 -14.62
N ILE A 204 3.91 -6.83 -14.50
CA ILE A 204 2.48 -6.48 -14.64
C ILE A 204 1.84 -5.99 -13.34
N ASP A 205 2.59 -5.93 -12.25
CA ASP A 205 2.19 -5.43 -10.93
C ASP A 205 3.45 -5.19 -10.06
N LEU A 206 3.26 -4.72 -8.83
CA LEU A 206 4.31 -4.60 -7.82
C LEU A 206 5.03 -5.94 -7.60
N VAL A 207 6.32 -5.91 -7.33
CA VAL A 207 7.08 -7.15 -7.09
C VAL A 207 6.83 -7.71 -5.70
N SER A 208 6.69 -6.85 -4.67
CA SER A 208 6.37 -7.31 -3.31
C SER A 208 4.93 -7.80 -3.18
N VAL A 209 4.02 -7.33 -4.05
CA VAL A 209 2.58 -7.61 -4.01
C VAL A 209 2.01 -7.52 -2.59
N ASN A 210 1.09 -8.41 -2.20
CA ASN A 210 0.48 -8.45 -0.86
C ASN A 210 1.13 -9.48 0.09
N ARG A 211 2.39 -9.86 -0.13
CA ARG A 211 3.10 -10.75 0.81
C ARG A 211 3.18 -10.13 2.20
N SER A 212 3.01 -10.94 3.23
CA SER A 212 3.23 -10.51 4.62
C SER A 212 4.71 -10.28 4.90
N VAL A 213 5.59 -11.08 4.28
CA VAL A 213 7.05 -10.97 4.34
C VAL A 213 7.60 -11.03 2.92
N TYR A 214 8.64 -10.26 2.62
CA TYR A 214 9.22 -10.16 1.28
C TYR A 214 10.75 -10.11 1.29
N GLY A 215 11.35 -10.39 0.13
CA GLY A 215 12.79 -10.27 -0.11
C GLY A 215 13.66 -11.31 0.59
N GLN A 216 13.10 -12.40 1.10
CA GLN A 216 13.84 -13.46 1.79
C GLN A 216 14.34 -14.55 0.83
N GLY A 217 15.36 -15.29 1.29
CA GLY A 217 15.95 -16.40 0.52
C GLY A 217 16.50 -15.92 -0.83
N ASP A 218 16.06 -16.58 -1.90
CA ASP A 218 16.47 -16.25 -3.28
C ASP A 218 15.77 -14.97 -3.81
N GLY A 219 14.94 -14.32 -2.99
CA GLY A 219 14.15 -13.15 -3.33
C GLY A 219 12.81 -13.47 -4.00
N ASP A 220 11.99 -12.43 -4.19
CA ASP A 220 10.63 -12.54 -4.70
C ASP A 220 10.52 -12.15 -6.17
N LEU A 221 9.69 -12.88 -6.89
CA LEU A 221 9.11 -12.48 -8.18
C LEU A 221 7.66 -12.02 -7.95
N PRO A 222 7.07 -11.23 -8.85
CA PRO A 222 5.63 -10.95 -8.82
C PRO A 222 4.84 -12.26 -8.70
N LEU A 223 3.76 -12.24 -7.91
CA LEU A 223 2.86 -13.39 -7.82
C LEU A 223 1.92 -13.42 -9.03
N PRO A 224 1.41 -14.62 -9.38
CA PRO A 224 0.28 -14.73 -10.28
C PRO A 224 -0.93 -13.91 -9.79
N LEU A 225 -1.68 -13.33 -10.71
CA LEU A 225 -2.86 -12.51 -10.41
C LEU A 225 -3.86 -13.24 -9.49
N ALA A 226 -4.00 -14.55 -9.66
CA ALA A 226 -4.88 -15.37 -8.81
C ALA A 226 -4.44 -15.41 -7.33
N ASP A 227 -3.16 -15.27 -7.06
CA ASP A 227 -2.59 -15.46 -5.71
C ASP A 227 -2.64 -14.16 -4.86
N ILE A 228 -2.97 -13.02 -5.46
CA ILE A 228 -3.13 -11.74 -4.75
C ILE A 228 -4.56 -11.47 -4.27
N TRP A 229 -5.47 -12.45 -4.43
CA TRP A 229 -6.86 -12.38 -3.98
C TRP A 229 -7.05 -13.16 -2.66
N ARG A 230 -8.03 -12.72 -1.88
CA ARG A 230 -8.48 -13.53 -0.74
C ARG A 230 -9.32 -14.70 -1.24
N GLY A 231 -8.89 -15.90 -0.90
CA GLY A 231 -9.50 -17.13 -1.40
C GLY A 231 -8.91 -17.56 -2.74
N ARG A 232 -9.47 -18.61 -3.29
CA ARG A 232 -9.03 -19.20 -4.56
C ARG A 232 -10.15 -19.16 -5.58
N PHE A 233 -9.78 -18.86 -6.80
CA PHE A 233 -10.70 -19.02 -7.92
C PHE A 233 -10.82 -20.50 -8.30
N GLU A 234 -12.02 -20.91 -8.69
CA GLU A 234 -12.32 -22.29 -9.12
C GLU A 234 -13.02 -22.27 -10.48
N GLY A 235 -12.92 -23.39 -11.21
CA GLY A 235 -13.60 -23.61 -12.50
C GLY A 235 -13.37 -22.46 -13.50
N LYS A 236 -14.44 -22.01 -14.15
CA LYS A 236 -14.37 -21.00 -15.21
C LYS A 236 -13.77 -19.67 -14.75
N MET A 237 -13.87 -19.32 -13.46
CA MET A 237 -13.30 -18.09 -12.96
C MET A 237 -11.77 -18.19 -12.86
N ALA A 238 -11.24 -19.36 -12.43
CA ALA A 238 -9.81 -19.61 -12.43
C ALA A 238 -9.22 -19.54 -13.84
N ASP A 239 -9.90 -20.15 -14.83
CA ASP A 239 -9.49 -20.09 -16.23
C ASP A 239 -9.47 -18.65 -16.75
N ARG A 240 -10.51 -17.85 -16.38
CA ARG A 240 -10.59 -16.43 -16.77
C ARG A 240 -9.46 -15.59 -16.18
N VAL A 241 -9.15 -15.78 -14.91
CA VAL A 241 -8.06 -15.02 -14.24
C VAL A 241 -6.72 -15.39 -14.84
N ALA A 242 -6.48 -16.68 -15.12
CA ALA A 242 -5.26 -17.12 -15.79
C ALA A 242 -5.14 -16.56 -17.21
N GLN A 243 -6.25 -16.47 -17.96
CA GLN A 243 -6.25 -15.86 -19.28
C GLN A 243 -5.98 -14.35 -19.21
N ILE A 244 -6.58 -13.61 -18.26
CA ILE A 244 -6.30 -12.19 -18.05
C ILE A 244 -4.80 -11.96 -17.80
N GLN A 245 -4.18 -12.79 -16.95
CA GLN A 245 -2.74 -12.69 -16.71
C GLN A 245 -1.93 -12.92 -17.97
N ALA A 246 -2.22 -13.99 -18.71
CA ALA A 246 -1.52 -14.31 -19.95
C ALA A 246 -1.62 -13.17 -20.99
N ASP A 247 -2.82 -12.59 -21.14
CA ASP A 247 -3.06 -11.46 -22.04
C ASP A 247 -2.27 -10.21 -21.62
N LEU A 248 -2.17 -9.93 -20.31
CA LEU A 248 -1.36 -8.83 -19.78
C LEU A 248 0.14 -9.04 -20.03
N GLU A 249 0.65 -10.25 -19.76
CA GLU A 249 2.06 -10.60 -19.99
C GLU A 249 2.43 -10.54 -21.47
N GLU A 250 1.58 -11.07 -22.34
CA GLU A 250 1.77 -11.05 -23.80
C GLU A 250 1.73 -9.61 -24.32
N SER A 251 0.75 -8.81 -23.91
CA SER A 251 0.61 -7.41 -24.36
C SER A 251 1.78 -6.53 -23.90
N ALA A 252 2.37 -6.82 -22.75
CA ALA A 252 3.55 -6.15 -22.25
C ALA A 252 4.86 -6.64 -22.89
N GLY A 253 4.84 -7.78 -23.59
CA GLY A 253 6.04 -8.46 -24.06
C GLY A 253 6.90 -8.98 -22.89
N LEU A 254 6.27 -9.36 -21.79
CA LEU A 254 6.96 -9.80 -20.57
C LEU A 254 7.56 -11.19 -20.77
N MET A 255 8.83 -11.32 -20.41
CA MET A 255 9.58 -12.57 -20.50
C MET A 255 10.19 -12.92 -19.13
N PRO A 256 10.51 -14.21 -18.85
CA PRO A 256 11.13 -14.60 -17.59
C PRO A 256 12.41 -13.82 -17.24
N ALA A 257 13.19 -13.42 -18.22
CA ALA A 257 14.40 -12.62 -18.01
C ALA A 257 14.08 -11.21 -17.45
N HIS A 258 12.96 -10.61 -17.85
CA HIS A 258 12.51 -9.31 -17.33
C HIS A 258 12.08 -9.42 -15.87
N LEU A 259 11.36 -10.49 -15.51
CA LEU A 259 10.96 -10.79 -14.13
C LEU A 259 12.19 -11.03 -13.24
N GLU A 260 13.17 -11.80 -13.73
CA GLU A 260 14.42 -12.05 -13.00
C GLU A 260 15.23 -10.77 -12.75
N ALA A 261 15.25 -9.87 -13.73
CA ALA A 261 15.93 -8.58 -13.58
C ALA A 261 15.33 -7.75 -12.45
N VAL A 262 13.99 -7.73 -12.30
CA VAL A 262 13.30 -6.98 -11.25
C VAL A 262 13.13 -7.77 -9.94
N ARG A 263 13.56 -9.02 -9.86
CA ARG A 263 13.49 -9.84 -8.62
C ARG A 263 13.85 -9.00 -7.39
N LEU A 264 12.99 -9.01 -6.39
CA LEU A 264 13.19 -8.30 -5.13
C LEU A 264 14.03 -9.15 -4.17
N THR A 265 15.23 -8.69 -3.89
CA THR A 265 16.19 -9.38 -3.03
C THR A 265 16.50 -8.54 -1.79
N THR A 266 17.06 -9.15 -0.74
CA THR A 266 17.53 -8.42 0.46
C THR A 266 18.57 -7.37 0.09
N VAL A 267 19.47 -7.67 -0.86
CA VAL A 267 20.41 -6.69 -1.41
C VAL A 267 19.69 -5.85 -2.45
N ALA A 268 19.61 -4.56 -2.24
CA ALA A 268 18.93 -3.64 -3.14
C ALA A 268 19.62 -3.59 -4.51
N LYS A 269 18.82 -3.67 -5.59
CA LYS A 269 19.24 -3.46 -6.98
C LYS A 269 19.03 -1.99 -7.39
N GLY A 270 19.63 -1.58 -8.49
CA GLY A 270 19.50 -0.23 -9.03
C GLY A 270 20.67 0.68 -8.66
N ILE A 271 20.51 1.98 -8.85
CA ILE A 271 21.53 2.97 -8.54
C ILE A 271 21.46 3.37 -7.06
N GLY A 272 22.60 3.32 -6.35
CA GLY A 272 22.70 3.82 -4.98
C GLY A 272 22.59 5.34 -4.92
N ALA A 273 21.90 5.87 -3.90
CA ALA A 273 21.71 7.31 -3.75
C ALA A 273 23.04 8.08 -3.62
N GLY A 274 24.10 7.44 -3.10
CA GLY A 274 25.46 8.01 -3.07
C GLY A 274 26.06 8.33 -4.43
N GLN A 275 25.53 7.76 -5.52
CA GLN A 275 25.95 8.00 -6.89
C GLN A 275 25.12 9.10 -7.60
N LEU A 276 24.09 9.61 -6.93
CA LEU A 276 23.25 10.69 -7.42
C LEU A 276 23.86 12.06 -7.15
N THR A 277 23.65 13.01 -8.07
CA THR A 277 23.97 14.43 -7.84
C THR A 277 23.09 15.01 -6.74
N SER A 278 23.47 16.17 -6.19
CA SER A 278 22.68 16.85 -5.15
C SER A 278 21.23 17.16 -5.62
N SER A 279 21.05 17.54 -6.89
CA SER A 279 19.72 17.79 -7.47
C SER A 279 18.89 16.50 -7.54
N GLN A 280 19.48 15.39 -7.99
CA GLN A 280 18.83 14.09 -8.07
C GLN A 280 18.48 13.55 -6.67
N ARG A 281 19.35 13.75 -5.69
CA ARG A 281 19.09 13.41 -4.28
C ARG A 281 17.92 14.22 -3.72
N SER A 282 17.78 15.50 -4.11
CA SER A 282 16.62 16.31 -3.74
C SER A 282 15.32 15.75 -4.33
N ILE A 283 15.33 15.32 -5.60
CA ILE A 283 14.18 14.66 -6.24
C ILE A 283 13.85 13.35 -5.52
N LEU A 284 14.85 12.54 -5.17
CA LEU A 284 14.64 11.30 -4.42
C LEU A 284 13.99 11.56 -3.04
N ARG A 285 14.42 12.61 -2.31
CA ARG A 285 13.75 13.01 -1.05
C ARG A 285 12.29 13.39 -1.29
N SER A 286 12.02 14.22 -2.31
CA SER A 286 10.65 14.58 -2.67
C SER A 286 9.80 13.36 -3.03
N LEU A 287 10.40 12.34 -3.66
CA LEU A 287 9.71 11.08 -3.94
C LEU A 287 9.36 10.32 -2.66
N LEU A 288 10.28 10.23 -1.72
CA LEU A 288 10.04 9.59 -0.41
C LEU A 288 8.95 10.33 0.38
N ASP A 289 8.96 11.67 0.33
CA ASP A 289 7.95 12.52 0.99
C ASP A 289 6.52 12.19 0.53
N VAL A 290 6.32 11.83 -0.75
CA VAL A 290 5.00 11.41 -1.27
C VAL A 290 4.46 10.18 -0.55
N TYR A 291 5.32 9.25 -0.15
CA TYR A 291 4.92 8.04 0.57
C TYR A 291 4.75 8.29 2.06
N VAL A 292 5.74 8.95 2.66
CA VAL A 292 5.82 9.17 4.11
C VAL A 292 4.70 10.10 4.60
N HIS A 293 4.41 11.18 3.87
CA HIS A 293 3.36 12.15 4.24
C HIS A 293 1.93 11.69 3.93
N ARG A 294 1.73 10.41 3.61
CA ARG A 294 0.41 9.76 3.74
C ARG A 294 0.02 9.58 5.20
N LEU A 295 1.01 9.41 6.09
CA LEU A 295 0.81 9.27 7.53
C LEU A 295 0.48 10.61 8.20
N PRO A 296 -0.12 10.59 9.40
CA PRO A 296 -0.23 11.77 10.25
C PRO A 296 1.13 12.44 10.46
N ASP A 297 1.16 13.77 10.52
CA ASP A 297 2.39 14.58 10.57
C ASP A 297 3.39 14.08 11.64
N ALA A 298 2.89 13.68 12.81
CA ALA A 298 3.73 13.18 13.90
C ALA A 298 4.54 11.91 13.55
N LEU A 299 3.99 11.03 12.72
CA LEU A 299 4.67 9.84 12.24
C LEU A 299 5.50 10.17 10.99
N ALA A 300 4.95 10.98 10.10
CA ALA A 300 5.59 11.41 8.87
C ALA A 300 6.92 12.13 9.15
N ASP A 301 6.94 13.09 10.09
CA ASP A 301 8.15 13.81 10.46
C ASP A 301 9.25 12.87 11.00
N THR A 302 8.86 11.86 11.78
CA THR A 302 9.79 10.87 12.32
C THR A 302 10.37 9.99 11.21
N GLU A 303 9.55 9.55 10.27
CA GLU A 303 10.00 8.76 9.13
C GLU A 303 10.86 9.57 8.16
N ALA A 304 10.43 10.79 7.79
CA ALA A 304 11.17 11.68 6.92
C ALA A 304 12.57 12.03 7.48
N ALA A 305 12.67 12.20 8.80
CA ALA A 305 13.95 12.50 9.47
C ALA A 305 15.03 11.42 9.23
N LYS A 306 14.63 10.16 9.00
CA LYS A 306 15.58 9.07 8.69
C LYS A 306 16.34 9.32 7.38
N TYR A 307 15.74 10.03 6.42
CA TYR A 307 16.27 10.28 5.07
C TYR A 307 16.63 11.74 4.83
N ALA A 308 16.51 12.59 5.84
CA ALA A 308 16.79 14.02 5.75
C ALA A 308 18.30 14.30 5.56
N ASN A 309 19.17 13.50 6.18
CA ASN A 309 20.63 13.63 6.05
C ASN A 309 21.19 12.72 4.95
N GLU A 310 22.45 12.98 4.58
CA GLU A 310 23.14 12.26 3.52
C GLU A 310 23.32 10.77 3.85
N THR A 311 23.66 10.43 5.09
CA THR A 311 23.92 9.05 5.53
C THR A 311 22.66 8.17 5.44
N GLY A 312 21.51 8.69 5.85
CA GLY A 312 20.23 7.97 5.75
C GLY A 312 19.83 7.74 4.30
N LEU A 313 20.05 8.74 3.46
CA LEU A 313 19.75 8.64 2.03
C LEU A 313 20.69 7.66 1.31
N ASP A 314 21.99 7.65 1.66
CA ASP A 314 23.01 6.79 1.03
C ASP A 314 22.70 5.29 1.16
N GLY A 315 21.91 4.90 2.16
CA GLY A 315 21.44 3.54 2.34
C GLY A 315 20.36 3.08 1.35
N LEU A 316 19.92 3.96 0.44
CA LEU A 316 18.83 3.69 -0.50
C LEU A 316 19.34 3.47 -1.91
N ASN A 317 18.64 2.58 -2.64
CA ASN A 317 18.81 2.38 -4.07
C ASN A 317 17.49 2.70 -4.81
N PHE A 318 17.62 3.33 -5.97
CA PHE A 318 16.51 3.57 -6.91
C PHE A 318 16.63 2.63 -8.10
N ALA A 319 15.56 1.92 -8.41
CA ALA A 319 15.49 1.01 -9.56
C ALA A 319 14.25 1.28 -10.41
N TRP A 320 14.38 1.09 -11.71
CA TRP A 320 13.36 1.34 -12.73
C TRP A 320 13.22 0.15 -13.68
N ALA A 321 12.01 -0.09 -14.19
CA ALA A 321 11.75 -0.98 -15.34
C ALA A 321 10.65 -0.39 -16.20
N GLY A 322 10.72 -0.64 -17.52
CA GLY A 322 9.74 -0.13 -18.48
C GLY A 322 10.13 1.15 -19.19
N GLY A 323 9.13 1.87 -19.71
CA GLY A 323 9.30 3.11 -20.49
C GLY A 323 9.69 4.31 -19.64
N LEU A 324 10.21 5.37 -20.29
CA LEU A 324 10.67 6.59 -19.62
C LEU A 324 9.75 7.79 -19.87
N GLU A 325 8.88 7.70 -20.88
CA GLU A 325 8.03 8.80 -21.28
C GLU A 325 6.65 8.76 -20.59
N PRO A 326 5.97 9.91 -20.45
CA PRO A 326 4.59 9.93 -19.95
C PRO A 326 3.66 9.05 -20.79
N GLY A 327 2.79 8.27 -20.10
CA GLY A 327 1.87 7.34 -20.75
C GLY A 327 2.49 5.98 -21.12
N GLU A 328 3.77 5.78 -20.86
CA GLU A 328 4.41 4.46 -20.98
C GLU A 328 4.31 3.69 -19.68
N SER A 329 4.07 2.38 -19.80
CA SER A 329 4.05 1.43 -18.68
C SER A 329 5.42 1.35 -18.01
N HIS A 330 5.44 1.48 -16.70
CA HIS A 330 6.68 1.43 -15.94
C HIS A 330 6.45 0.96 -14.49
N TYR A 331 7.53 0.51 -13.91
CA TYR A 331 7.66 0.16 -12.50
C TYR A 331 8.90 0.84 -11.95
N TYR A 332 8.82 1.30 -10.71
CA TYR A 332 10.03 1.66 -9.97
C TYR A 332 9.95 1.20 -8.52
N ARG A 333 11.12 1.14 -7.88
CA ARG A 333 11.23 1.00 -6.44
C ARG A 333 12.36 1.84 -5.86
N VAL A 334 12.15 2.30 -4.63
CA VAL A 334 13.19 2.77 -3.73
C VAL A 334 13.33 1.75 -2.63
N GLN A 335 14.52 1.19 -2.45
CA GLN A 335 14.77 0.11 -1.51
C GLN A 335 15.98 0.41 -0.62
N GLY A 336 15.82 0.19 0.69
CA GLY A 336 16.86 0.22 1.71
C GLY A 336 16.60 -0.79 2.82
N ALA A 337 17.41 -0.77 3.87
CA ALA A 337 17.27 -1.70 4.99
C ALA A 337 15.94 -1.55 5.75
N GLU A 338 15.40 -0.32 5.82
CA GLU A 338 14.18 0.00 6.58
C GLU A 338 13.02 0.47 5.69
N LEU A 339 13.21 0.47 4.36
CA LEU A 339 12.22 1.01 3.43
C LEU A 339 12.16 0.21 2.14
N LEU A 340 10.93 -0.03 1.69
CA LEU A 340 10.61 -0.39 0.32
C LEU A 340 9.42 0.46 -0.11
N ALA A 341 9.61 1.32 -1.11
CA ALA A 341 8.53 2.01 -1.82
C ALA A 341 8.49 1.49 -3.26
N GLU A 342 7.33 1.04 -3.71
CA GLU A 342 7.13 0.54 -5.08
C GLU A 342 6.00 1.30 -5.77
N TYR A 343 6.10 1.40 -7.07
CA TYR A 343 5.11 1.97 -7.98
C TYR A 343 5.00 1.11 -9.23
N ASP A 344 3.80 0.90 -9.71
CA ASP A 344 3.49 0.24 -10.98
C ASP A 344 2.29 0.91 -11.66
N ASN A 345 2.33 1.05 -13.00
CA ASN A 345 1.19 1.53 -13.79
C ASN A 345 0.97 0.69 -15.07
N THR A 346 1.38 -0.55 -15.08
CA THR A 346 1.50 -1.34 -16.32
C THR A 346 0.18 -1.75 -16.97
N GLN A 347 -0.93 -1.68 -16.24
CA GLN A 347 -2.23 -2.10 -16.73
C GLN A 347 -3.02 -0.96 -17.38
N ARG A 348 -4.02 -1.29 -18.20
CA ARG A 348 -4.95 -0.34 -18.86
C ARG A 348 -4.24 0.78 -19.65
N GLY A 349 -3.13 0.47 -20.35
CA GLY A 349 -2.39 1.47 -21.11
C GLY A 349 -1.80 2.57 -20.22
N ALA A 350 -1.19 2.19 -19.12
CA ALA A 350 -0.60 3.05 -18.10
C ALA A 350 -1.62 3.94 -17.34
N ASN A 351 -2.91 3.54 -17.32
CA ASN A 351 -3.96 4.27 -16.59
C ASN A 351 -4.54 3.49 -15.40
N HIS A 352 -3.76 2.58 -14.82
CA HIS A 352 -4.06 1.84 -13.60
C HIS A 352 -2.79 1.80 -12.75
N VAL A 353 -2.82 2.36 -11.56
CA VAL A 353 -1.63 2.56 -10.73
C VAL A 353 -1.73 1.84 -9.40
N HIS A 354 -0.63 1.21 -9.00
CA HIS A 354 -0.41 0.65 -7.68
C HIS A 354 0.80 1.30 -7.03
N THR A 355 0.69 1.64 -5.75
CA THR A 355 1.82 2.12 -4.95
C THR A 355 1.80 1.49 -3.57
N VAL A 356 2.94 1.06 -3.08
CA VAL A 356 3.06 0.54 -1.72
C VAL A 356 4.29 1.14 -1.04
N TRP A 357 4.14 1.44 0.25
CA TRP A 357 5.25 1.69 1.15
C TRP A 357 5.27 0.64 2.24
N ARG A 358 6.44 0.07 2.45
CA ARG A 358 6.69 -1.02 3.39
C ARG A 358 7.95 -0.76 4.21
N SER A 359 8.00 -1.37 5.38
CA SER A 359 9.19 -1.43 6.22
C SER A 359 9.47 -2.89 6.57
N PRO A 360 10.60 -3.48 6.11
CA PRO A 360 10.91 -4.89 6.37
C PRO A 360 10.92 -5.27 7.85
N GLN A 361 11.23 -4.29 8.72
CA GLN A 361 11.39 -4.51 10.15
C GLN A 361 10.12 -4.18 10.95
N SER A 362 9.31 -3.21 10.48
CA SER A 362 8.16 -2.71 11.23
C SER A 362 6.80 -2.96 10.56
N ASP A 363 6.75 -3.63 9.42
CA ASP A 363 5.50 -4.07 8.83
C ASP A 363 4.68 -4.84 9.88
N PHE A 364 3.42 -4.45 10.03
CA PHE A 364 2.51 -5.01 11.03
C PHE A 364 3.03 -4.95 12.49
N GLY A 365 3.92 -4.00 12.79
CA GLY A 365 4.53 -3.81 14.10
C GLY A 365 5.65 -4.80 14.45
N GLY A 366 6.23 -5.51 13.47
CA GLY A 366 7.12 -6.66 13.63
C GLY A 366 8.14 -6.57 14.76
N ASP A 367 9.14 -5.68 14.68
CA ASP A 367 10.21 -5.59 15.68
C ASP A 367 9.75 -5.09 17.05
N ALA A 368 8.82 -4.15 17.09
CA ALA A 368 8.28 -3.64 18.34
C ALA A 368 7.48 -4.70 19.08
N LEU A 369 6.69 -5.51 18.37
CA LEU A 369 5.97 -6.65 18.96
C LEU A 369 6.93 -7.70 19.50
N ARG A 370 7.98 -8.04 18.75
CA ARG A 370 9.01 -8.98 19.22
C ARG A 370 9.62 -8.47 20.53
N THR A 371 10.07 -7.21 20.59
CA THR A 371 10.65 -6.60 21.79
C THR A 371 9.67 -6.58 22.96
N HIS A 372 8.38 -6.26 22.71
CA HIS A 372 7.35 -6.30 23.74
C HIS A 372 7.21 -7.71 24.33
N TYR A 373 7.04 -8.74 23.52
CA TYR A 373 6.89 -10.13 23.99
C TYR A 373 8.13 -10.68 24.68
N GLU A 374 9.35 -10.25 24.31
CA GLU A 374 10.57 -10.62 25.01
C GLU A 374 10.71 -9.94 26.38
N SER A 375 10.17 -8.72 26.55
CA SER A 375 10.28 -7.93 27.78
C SER A 375 9.16 -8.22 28.80
N VAL A 376 7.99 -8.63 28.34
CA VAL A 376 6.82 -8.93 29.17
C VAL A 376 6.70 -10.44 29.36
N LYS A 377 6.88 -10.94 30.60
CA LYS A 377 6.54 -12.33 30.93
C LYS A 377 5.02 -12.45 30.94
N HIS A 378 4.44 -12.87 29.84
CA HIS A 378 3.04 -13.24 29.79
C HIS A 378 2.85 -14.53 30.62
N PRO A 379 1.95 -14.57 31.62
CA PRO A 379 1.59 -15.82 32.28
C PRO A 379 0.91 -16.72 31.24
N HIS A 380 1.41 -17.94 31.11
CA HIS A 380 0.84 -19.01 30.29
C HIS A 380 -0.48 -19.50 30.84
#